data_89fa36a1cbd2123db75a797eb4b49600
#
_entry.id   89fa36a1cbd2123db75a797eb4b49600
#
_cell.length_a   1.000
_cell.length_b   1.000
_cell.length_c   1.000
_cell.angle_alpha   90.00
_cell.angle_beta   90.00
_cell.angle_gamma   90.00
#
_symmetry.space_group_name_H-M   'P 1'
#
loop_
_entity.id
_entity.type
_entity.pdbx_description
1 polymer ?
#
loop_
_entity_poly.entity_id
_entity_poly.type
_entity_poly.pdbx_seq_one_letter_code
_entity_poly.pdbx_strand_id
1 'polypeptide(L)'
;RMKLSNYSPKLSETVFEFNLGYISSAILSICFITLGAYLMYGSGSEFSNNSALFANQVIQLYTASIGSWSYYIIAISSFSIMFGTCIAVFDGYARSASESIRLVQQKGVENNKVYKIIIGLLVFGSTLIIYLFGSKLKQLVDLATTISFLIAPFVAIANYNLVTKNFDKKAQPKRWLQILAITGIVYLIG
;
A
#
# COMPACT_ATOMS: atom_id res chain seq x y z
N ARG A 1 -4.53 10.71 17.62
CA ARG A 1 -3.50 11.78 17.67
C ARG A 1 -4.11 13.18 17.76
N MET A 2 -5.14 13.51 16.99
CA MET A 2 -5.81 14.83 17.08
C MET A 2 -6.28 15.20 18.49
N LYS A 3 -6.79 14.26 19.30
CA LYS A 3 -7.20 14.52 20.69
C LYS A 3 -6.04 14.76 21.65
N LEU A 4 -4.82 14.35 21.30
CA LEU A 4 -3.63 14.51 22.15
C LEU A 4 -2.82 15.77 21.84
N SER A 5 -2.92 16.31 20.62
CA SER A 5 -2.08 17.44 20.17
C SER A 5 -2.83 18.75 20.00
N ASN A 6 -4.16 18.78 20.15
CA ASN A 6 -5.03 19.95 19.86
C ASN A 6 -4.77 20.59 18.46
N TYR A 7 -4.13 19.83 17.57
CA TYR A 7 -3.77 20.27 16.22
C TYR A 7 -4.79 19.74 15.20
N SER A 8 -5.41 20.63 14.47
CA SER A 8 -6.25 20.29 13.31
C SER A 8 -5.50 20.68 12.03
N PRO A 9 -5.05 19.71 11.22
CA PRO A 9 -4.33 20.00 10.00
C PRO A 9 -5.21 20.77 9.01
N LYS A 10 -4.62 21.75 8.32
CA LYS A 10 -5.30 22.44 7.23
C LYS A 10 -5.39 21.53 6.01
N LEU A 11 -6.46 21.64 5.24
CA LEU A 11 -6.65 20.86 4.03
C LEU A 11 -5.43 20.97 3.06
N SER A 12 -4.85 22.17 2.95
CA SER A 12 -3.67 22.41 2.10
C SER A 12 -2.45 21.63 2.55
N GLU A 13 -2.23 21.48 3.85
CA GLU A 13 -1.11 20.71 4.42
C GLU A 13 -1.30 19.22 4.11
N THR A 14 -2.49 18.69 4.34
CA THR A 14 -2.83 17.29 4.04
C THR A 14 -2.66 16.97 2.55
N VAL A 15 -3.13 17.86 1.67
CA VAL A 15 -2.97 17.70 0.21
C VAL A 15 -1.50 17.78 -0.20
N PHE A 16 -0.72 18.66 0.41
CA PHE A 16 0.71 18.76 0.13
C PHE A 16 1.46 17.48 0.53
N GLU A 17 1.24 16.98 1.75
CA GLU A 17 1.85 15.73 2.24
C GLU A 17 1.48 14.53 1.36
N PHE A 18 0.20 14.45 0.98
CA PHE A 18 -0.27 13.40 0.09
C PHE A 18 0.40 13.44 -1.28
N ASN A 19 0.45 14.63 -1.91
CA ASN A 19 1.09 14.80 -3.21
C ASN A 19 2.59 14.51 -3.15
N LEU A 20 3.27 14.95 -2.09
CA LEU A 20 4.69 14.66 -1.88
C LEU A 20 4.95 13.15 -1.81
N GLY A 21 4.10 12.42 -1.06
CA GLY A 21 4.19 10.96 -0.96
C GLY A 21 3.99 10.28 -2.32
N TYR A 22 2.97 10.68 -3.07
CA TYR A 22 2.67 10.12 -4.40
C TYR A 22 3.77 10.40 -5.42
N ILE A 23 4.27 11.64 -5.50
CA ILE A 23 5.33 12.01 -6.45
C ILE A 23 6.62 11.24 -6.10
N SER A 24 6.97 11.17 -4.83
CA SER A 24 8.14 10.40 -4.38
C SER A 24 8.00 8.92 -4.73
N SER A 25 6.85 8.32 -4.50
CA SER A 25 6.57 6.92 -4.86
C SER A 25 6.66 6.68 -6.37
N ALA A 26 6.14 7.60 -7.18
CA ALA A 26 6.22 7.51 -8.64
C ALA A 26 7.67 7.58 -9.15
N ILE A 27 8.46 8.52 -8.62
CA ILE A 27 9.89 8.63 -8.96
C ILE A 27 10.63 7.36 -8.58
N LEU A 28 10.45 6.86 -7.35
CA LEU A 28 11.08 5.63 -6.89
C LEU A 28 10.67 4.43 -7.73
N SER A 29 9.39 4.32 -8.12
CA SER A 29 8.92 3.24 -9.00
C SER A 29 9.63 3.25 -10.35
N ILE A 30 9.81 4.43 -10.97
CA ILE A 30 10.56 4.57 -12.22
C ILE A 30 12.02 4.15 -12.02
N CYS A 31 12.67 4.56 -10.92
CA CYS A 31 14.04 4.17 -10.60
C CYS A 31 14.16 2.64 -10.46
N PHE A 32 13.21 1.98 -9.77
CA PHE A 32 13.22 0.53 -9.60
C PHE A 32 12.99 -0.21 -10.92
N ILE A 33 12.05 0.24 -11.75
CA ILE A 33 11.80 -0.34 -13.08
C ILE A 33 13.07 -0.21 -13.94
N THR A 34 13.70 0.95 -13.94
CA THR A 34 14.93 1.20 -14.72
C THR A 34 16.08 0.32 -14.23
N LEU A 35 16.25 0.20 -12.91
CA LEU A 35 17.28 -0.68 -12.32
C LEU A 35 17.02 -2.14 -12.69
N GLY A 36 15.80 -2.61 -12.55
CA GLY A 36 15.41 -3.97 -12.92
C GLY A 36 15.62 -4.24 -14.41
N ALA A 37 15.20 -3.32 -15.27
CA ALA A 37 15.43 -3.43 -16.71
C ALA A 37 16.93 -3.47 -17.06
N TYR A 38 17.72 -2.60 -16.48
CA TYR A 38 19.17 -2.53 -16.76
C TYR A 38 19.93 -3.80 -16.32
N LEU A 39 19.58 -4.35 -15.16
CA LEU A 39 20.30 -5.51 -14.60
C LEU A 39 19.77 -6.85 -15.10
N MET A 40 18.51 -6.94 -15.49
CA MET A 40 17.87 -8.20 -15.85
C MET A 40 17.66 -8.37 -17.36
N TYR A 41 17.53 -7.28 -18.11
CA TYR A 41 17.29 -7.35 -19.54
C TYR A 41 18.48 -7.99 -20.26
N GLY A 42 18.24 -9.11 -20.94
CA GLY A 42 19.27 -9.86 -21.66
C GLY A 42 20.14 -10.79 -20.79
N SER A 43 19.96 -10.81 -19.46
CA SER A 43 20.74 -11.72 -18.58
C SER A 43 20.20 -13.16 -18.55
N GLY A 44 18.97 -13.38 -19.05
CA GLY A 44 18.28 -14.68 -18.97
C GLY A 44 17.90 -15.08 -17.55
N SER A 45 18.07 -14.21 -16.58
CA SER A 45 17.73 -14.46 -15.18
C SER A 45 16.27 -14.09 -14.90
N GLU A 46 15.49 -15.07 -14.45
CA GLU A 46 14.12 -14.84 -13.96
C GLU A 46 14.10 -14.85 -12.44
N PHE A 47 13.20 -14.04 -11.87
CA PHE A 47 12.98 -14.08 -10.43
C PHE A 47 12.36 -15.40 -10.02
N SER A 48 12.90 -15.97 -8.94
CA SER A 48 12.40 -17.22 -8.37
C SER A 48 10.99 -17.03 -7.78
N ASN A 49 10.15 -18.06 -7.97
CA ASN A 49 8.86 -18.14 -7.28
C ASN A 49 9.01 -18.40 -5.77
N ASN A 50 10.17 -18.84 -5.32
CA ASN A 50 10.46 -19.07 -3.91
C ASN A 50 10.79 -17.74 -3.23
N SER A 51 10.08 -17.43 -2.14
CA SER A 51 10.20 -16.16 -1.42
C SER A 51 11.61 -15.87 -0.91
N ALA A 52 12.31 -16.86 -0.39
CA ALA A 52 13.67 -16.70 0.12
C ALA A 52 14.69 -16.47 -1.00
N LEU A 53 14.58 -17.23 -2.10
CA LEU A 53 15.42 -17.03 -3.27
C LEU A 53 15.17 -15.69 -3.93
N PHE A 54 13.89 -15.28 -4.05
CA PHE A 54 13.52 -13.95 -4.56
C PHE A 54 14.17 -12.83 -3.75
N ALA A 55 14.03 -12.88 -2.40
CA ALA A 55 14.64 -11.88 -1.53
C ALA A 55 16.17 -11.79 -1.72
N ASN A 56 16.83 -12.94 -1.83
CA ASN A 56 18.28 -13.00 -2.07
C ASN A 56 18.65 -12.42 -3.45
N GLN A 57 17.89 -12.75 -4.50
CA GLN A 57 18.10 -12.19 -5.84
C GLN A 57 17.96 -10.66 -5.83
N VAL A 58 16.97 -10.11 -5.14
CA VAL A 58 16.80 -8.64 -5.01
C VAL A 58 18.00 -8.02 -4.29
N ILE A 59 18.47 -8.63 -3.19
CA ILE A 59 19.67 -8.14 -2.47
C ILE A 59 20.91 -8.19 -3.39
N GLN A 60 21.05 -9.26 -4.16
CA GLN A 60 22.18 -9.40 -5.09
C GLN A 60 22.15 -8.36 -6.22
N LEU A 61 20.98 -7.95 -6.71
CA LEU A 61 20.87 -6.86 -7.69
C LEU A 61 21.53 -5.58 -7.20
N TYR A 62 21.24 -5.18 -5.95
CA TYR A 62 21.85 -4.00 -5.35
C TYR A 62 23.34 -4.19 -5.08
N THR A 63 23.70 -5.37 -4.58
CA THR A 63 25.08 -5.72 -4.28
C THR A 63 25.96 -5.70 -5.54
N ALA A 64 25.44 -6.17 -6.67
CA ALA A 64 26.14 -6.13 -7.95
C ALA A 64 26.41 -4.67 -8.42
N SER A 65 25.53 -3.74 -8.09
CA SER A 65 25.68 -2.33 -8.48
C SER A 65 26.57 -1.52 -7.54
N ILE A 66 26.56 -1.84 -6.23
CA ILE A 66 27.24 -1.04 -5.18
C ILE A 66 28.57 -1.69 -4.77
N GLY A 67 28.63 -3.01 -4.76
CA GLY A 67 29.76 -3.80 -4.33
C GLY A 67 29.42 -4.82 -3.24
N SER A 68 30.21 -5.89 -3.13
CA SER A 68 29.95 -7.04 -2.25
C SER A 68 29.86 -6.67 -0.76
N TRP A 69 30.52 -5.61 -0.32
CA TRP A 69 30.49 -5.13 1.07
C TRP A 69 29.09 -4.65 1.49
N SER A 70 28.27 -4.23 0.54
CA SER A 70 26.94 -3.70 0.80
C SER A 70 25.89 -4.77 1.14
N TYR A 71 26.18 -6.06 0.93
CA TYR A 71 25.23 -7.15 1.11
C TYR A 71 24.52 -7.13 2.47
N TYR A 72 25.27 -7.06 3.56
CA TYR A 72 24.68 -7.07 4.91
C TYR A 72 23.87 -5.82 5.20
N ILE A 73 24.31 -4.66 4.73
CA ILE A 73 23.59 -3.40 4.93
C ILE A 73 22.26 -3.45 4.19
N ILE A 74 22.25 -3.90 2.95
CA ILE A 74 21.04 -4.00 2.14
C ILE A 74 20.09 -5.07 2.71
N ALA A 75 20.60 -6.21 3.17
CA ALA A 75 19.80 -7.26 3.77
C ALA A 75 19.09 -6.78 5.04
N ILE A 76 19.82 -6.13 5.96
CA ILE A 76 19.26 -5.58 7.20
C ILE A 76 18.26 -4.47 6.90
N SER A 77 18.58 -3.57 5.97
CA SER A 77 17.68 -2.49 5.56
C SER A 77 16.39 -3.04 4.95
N SER A 78 16.49 -4.00 4.04
CA SER A 78 15.34 -4.65 3.41
C SER A 78 14.45 -5.33 4.44
N PHE A 79 15.05 -6.08 5.36
CA PHE A 79 14.31 -6.70 6.47
C PHE A 79 13.60 -5.65 7.32
N SER A 80 14.29 -4.58 7.72
CA SER A 80 13.74 -3.53 8.56
C SER A 80 12.57 -2.80 7.88
N ILE A 81 12.69 -2.51 6.59
CA ILE A 81 11.63 -1.87 5.79
C ILE A 81 10.42 -2.79 5.70
N MET A 82 10.61 -4.05 5.34
CA MET A 82 9.52 -5.03 5.19
C MET A 82 8.81 -5.26 6.53
N PHE A 83 9.57 -5.44 7.61
CA PHE A 83 9.02 -5.62 8.95
C PHE A 83 8.24 -4.39 9.43
N GLY A 84 8.81 -3.20 9.27
CA GLY A 84 8.13 -1.94 9.60
C GLY A 84 6.85 -1.74 8.80
N THR A 85 6.88 -2.08 7.51
CA THR A 85 5.70 -2.04 6.64
C THR A 85 4.62 -3.01 7.12
N CYS A 86 4.96 -4.24 7.49
CA CYS A 86 3.99 -5.20 8.04
C CYS A 86 3.29 -4.64 9.29
N ILE A 87 4.06 -4.09 10.24
CA ILE A 87 3.48 -3.49 11.45
C ILE A 87 2.54 -2.33 11.09
N ALA A 88 2.98 -1.43 10.21
CA ALA A 88 2.18 -0.28 9.79
C ALA A 88 0.88 -0.69 9.08
N VAL A 89 0.93 -1.73 8.24
CA VAL A 89 -0.23 -2.26 7.53
C VAL A 89 -1.21 -2.91 8.50
N PHE A 90 -0.76 -3.76 9.41
CA PHE A 90 -1.64 -4.38 10.41
C PHE A 90 -2.32 -3.33 11.30
N ASP A 91 -1.58 -2.35 11.79
CA ASP A 91 -2.16 -1.27 12.61
C ASP A 91 -3.12 -0.41 11.79
N GLY A 92 -2.76 -0.03 10.58
CA GLY A 92 -3.57 0.79 9.68
C GLY A 92 -4.90 0.13 9.32
N TYR A 93 -4.89 -1.13 8.91
CA TYR A 93 -6.11 -1.87 8.59
C TYR A 93 -6.98 -2.11 9.82
N ALA A 94 -6.38 -2.45 10.95
CA ALA A 94 -7.14 -2.68 12.18
C ALA A 94 -7.84 -1.39 12.67
N ARG A 95 -7.17 -0.24 12.59
CA ARG A 95 -7.76 1.06 12.92
C ARG A 95 -8.85 1.44 11.94
N SER A 96 -8.61 1.33 10.64
CA SER A 96 -9.60 1.67 9.61
C SER A 96 -10.87 0.82 9.73
N ALA A 97 -10.71 -0.49 9.92
CA ALA A 97 -11.85 -1.39 10.09
C ALA A 97 -12.59 -1.13 11.40
N SER A 98 -11.88 -0.91 12.51
CA SER A 98 -12.49 -0.58 13.81
C SER A 98 -13.29 0.73 13.73
N GLU A 99 -12.75 1.75 13.06
CA GLU A 99 -13.44 3.02 12.87
C GLU A 99 -14.65 2.89 11.95
N SER A 100 -14.55 2.12 10.88
CA SER A 100 -15.68 1.84 9.99
C SER A 100 -16.83 1.14 10.73
N ILE A 101 -16.52 0.15 11.56
CA ILE A 101 -17.53 -0.54 12.40
C ILE A 101 -18.16 0.44 13.39
N ARG A 102 -17.36 1.31 14.02
CA ARG A 102 -17.84 2.32 14.94
C ARG A 102 -18.85 3.27 14.28
N LEU A 103 -18.52 3.76 13.09
CA LEU A 103 -19.39 4.66 12.32
C LEU A 103 -20.71 3.99 11.92
N VAL A 104 -20.66 2.74 11.46
CA VAL A 104 -21.86 1.95 11.09
C VAL A 104 -22.76 1.69 12.32
N GLN A 105 -22.14 1.38 13.47
CA GLN A 105 -22.88 1.12 14.71
C GLN A 105 -23.34 2.39 15.45
N GLN A 106 -22.97 3.59 14.95
CA GLN A 106 -23.26 4.89 15.59
C GLN A 106 -22.84 4.97 17.07
N LYS A 107 -21.85 4.18 17.48
CA LYS A 107 -21.34 4.18 18.85
C LYS A 107 -20.30 5.29 19.05
N GLY A 108 -20.52 6.12 20.05
CA GLY A 108 -19.67 7.30 20.33
C GLY A 108 -18.28 7.00 20.89
N VAL A 109 -18.00 5.78 21.34
CA VAL A 109 -16.74 5.42 22.01
C VAL A 109 -15.96 4.38 21.20
N GLU A 110 -14.66 4.64 21.01
CA GLU A 110 -13.72 3.70 20.41
C GLU A 110 -13.61 2.44 21.29
N ASN A 111 -13.93 1.30 20.71
CA ASN A 111 -13.90 0.03 21.44
C ASN A 111 -12.57 -0.70 21.18
N ASN A 112 -11.63 -0.57 22.12
CA ASN A 112 -10.33 -1.26 22.09
C ASN A 112 -10.44 -2.80 21.91
N LYS A 113 -11.58 -3.40 22.27
CA LYS A 113 -11.80 -4.84 22.07
C LYS A 113 -11.97 -5.17 20.57
N VAL A 114 -12.71 -4.35 19.83
CA VAL A 114 -12.91 -4.52 18.38
C VAL A 114 -11.57 -4.43 17.66
N TYR A 115 -10.76 -3.42 17.97
CA TYR A 115 -9.41 -3.26 17.42
C TYR A 115 -8.52 -4.50 17.67
N LYS A 116 -8.48 -5.01 18.91
CA LYS A 116 -7.70 -6.20 19.27
C LYS A 116 -8.18 -7.46 18.54
N ILE A 117 -9.49 -7.63 18.39
CA ILE A 117 -10.06 -8.76 17.65
C ILE A 117 -9.66 -8.68 16.17
N ILE A 118 -9.72 -7.51 15.55
CA ILE A 118 -9.35 -7.32 14.15
C ILE A 118 -7.86 -7.62 13.95
N ILE A 119 -6.98 -7.12 14.81
CA ILE A 119 -5.54 -7.47 14.75
C ILE A 119 -5.35 -8.98 14.86
N GLY A 120 -6.00 -9.62 15.82
CA GLY A 120 -5.93 -11.08 15.97
C GLY A 120 -6.35 -11.83 14.71
N LEU A 121 -7.45 -11.42 14.09
CA LEU A 121 -7.94 -11.98 12.82
C LEU A 121 -6.95 -11.75 11.66
N LEU A 122 -6.36 -10.56 11.58
CA LEU A 122 -5.37 -10.25 10.55
C LEU A 122 -4.10 -11.09 10.70
N VAL A 123 -3.58 -11.21 11.93
CA VAL A 123 -2.39 -12.02 12.21
C VAL A 123 -2.66 -13.49 11.95
N PHE A 124 -3.79 -14.02 12.44
CA PHE A 124 -4.18 -15.41 12.20
C PHE A 124 -4.40 -15.69 10.71
N GLY A 125 -5.14 -14.82 10.02
CA GLY A 125 -5.40 -14.96 8.60
C GLY A 125 -4.13 -14.90 7.75
N SER A 126 -3.22 -13.97 8.04
CA SER A 126 -1.94 -13.87 7.32
C SER A 126 -1.05 -15.09 7.57
N THR A 127 -1.02 -15.60 8.81
CA THR A 127 -0.26 -16.83 9.14
C THR A 127 -0.84 -18.04 8.41
N LEU A 128 -2.16 -18.16 8.35
CA LEU A 128 -2.84 -19.23 7.62
C LEU A 128 -2.53 -19.16 6.13
N ILE A 129 -2.57 -17.97 5.53
CA ILE A 129 -2.23 -17.76 4.11
C ILE A 129 -0.78 -18.18 3.86
N ILE A 130 0.16 -17.76 4.69
CA ILE A 130 1.57 -18.15 4.57
C ILE A 130 1.73 -19.67 4.68
N TYR A 131 1.01 -20.31 5.61
CA TYR A 131 1.04 -21.77 5.76
C TYR A 131 0.49 -22.51 4.54
N LEU A 132 -0.63 -22.05 3.98
CA LEU A 132 -1.28 -22.69 2.84
C LEU A 132 -0.54 -22.49 1.52
N PHE A 133 -0.03 -21.28 1.28
CA PHE A 133 0.66 -20.93 0.03
C PHE A 133 2.18 -21.13 0.10
N GLY A 134 2.73 -21.28 1.30
CA GLY A 134 4.14 -21.56 1.53
C GLY A 134 5.07 -20.57 0.84
N SER A 135 5.97 -21.08 0.02
CA SER A 135 6.97 -20.27 -0.71
C SER A 135 6.50 -19.74 -2.07
N LYS A 136 5.21 -19.78 -2.39
CA LYS A 136 4.65 -19.37 -3.70
C LYS A 136 4.36 -17.87 -3.78
N LEU A 137 5.40 -17.05 -3.59
CA LEU A 137 5.28 -15.58 -3.54
C LEU A 137 4.61 -15.01 -4.79
N LYS A 138 4.99 -15.47 -5.98
CA LYS A 138 4.42 -14.98 -7.24
C LYS A 138 2.92 -15.20 -7.30
N GLN A 139 2.44 -16.38 -6.93
CA GLN A 139 0.99 -16.66 -6.93
C GLN A 139 0.22 -15.78 -5.93
N LEU A 140 0.80 -15.49 -4.77
CA LEU A 140 0.20 -14.58 -3.79
C LEU A 140 0.13 -13.15 -4.33
N VAL A 141 1.18 -12.67 -4.96
CA VAL A 141 1.22 -11.34 -5.56
C VAL A 141 0.22 -11.25 -6.72
N ASP A 142 0.19 -12.23 -7.60
CA ASP A 142 -0.75 -12.28 -8.73
C ASP A 142 -2.21 -12.30 -8.24
N LEU A 143 -2.51 -13.08 -7.21
CA LEU A 143 -3.85 -13.11 -6.59
C LEU A 143 -4.21 -11.74 -5.97
N ALA A 144 -3.32 -11.17 -5.18
CA ALA A 144 -3.56 -9.91 -4.50
C ALA A 144 -3.75 -8.75 -5.49
N THR A 145 -2.91 -8.69 -6.53
CA THR A 145 -3.02 -7.67 -7.58
C THR A 145 -4.29 -7.83 -8.40
N THR A 146 -4.66 -9.05 -8.78
CA THR A 146 -5.90 -9.33 -9.51
C THR A 146 -7.13 -8.90 -8.71
N ILE A 147 -7.22 -9.28 -7.44
CA ILE A 147 -8.34 -8.87 -6.58
C ILE A 147 -8.37 -7.35 -6.40
N SER A 148 -7.20 -6.73 -6.19
CA SER A 148 -7.11 -5.27 -6.06
C SER A 148 -7.57 -4.55 -7.32
N PHE A 149 -7.20 -5.06 -8.50
CA PHE A 149 -7.61 -4.49 -9.78
C PHE A 149 -9.11 -4.61 -10.01
N LEU A 150 -9.72 -5.75 -9.64
CA LEU A 150 -11.17 -5.95 -9.72
C LEU A 150 -11.96 -5.02 -8.79
N ILE A 151 -11.43 -4.71 -7.60
CA ILE A 151 -12.09 -3.86 -6.62
C ILE A 151 -11.87 -2.37 -6.90
N ALA A 152 -10.74 -2.01 -7.53
CA ALA A 152 -10.34 -0.63 -7.76
C ALA A 152 -11.42 0.27 -8.41
N PRO A 153 -12.12 -0.13 -9.49
CA PRO A 153 -13.13 0.71 -10.12
C PRO A 153 -14.32 0.99 -9.18
N PHE A 154 -14.75 0.02 -8.40
CA PHE A 154 -15.85 0.20 -7.44
C PHE A 154 -15.49 1.22 -6.35
N VAL A 155 -14.28 1.11 -5.81
CA VAL A 155 -13.77 2.05 -4.81
C VAL A 155 -13.57 3.44 -5.41
N ALA A 156 -13.07 3.53 -6.64
CA ALA A 156 -12.89 4.80 -7.34
C ALA A 156 -14.24 5.50 -7.58
N ILE A 157 -15.27 4.78 -8.03
CA ILE A 157 -16.62 5.32 -8.21
C ILE A 157 -17.22 5.76 -6.87
N ALA A 158 -17.08 4.95 -5.81
CA ALA A 158 -17.57 5.28 -4.48
C ALA A 158 -16.91 6.56 -3.94
N ASN A 159 -15.59 6.70 -4.07
CA ASN A 159 -14.84 7.89 -3.67
C ASN A 159 -15.23 9.12 -4.50
N TYR A 160 -15.38 8.98 -5.81
CA TYR A 160 -15.82 10.05 -6.68
C TYR A 160 -17.20 10.58 -6.25
N ASN A 161 -18.16 9.68 -6.03
CA ASN A 161 -19.49 10.05 -5.57
C ASN A 161 -19.49 10.71 -4.18
N LEU A 162 -18.68 10.21 -3.26
CA LEU A 162 -18.54 10.76 -1.92
C LEU A 162 -18.06 12.22 -1.98
N VAL A 163 -16.99 12.47 -2.73
CA VAL A 163 -16.34 13.78 -2.80
C VAL A 163 -17.18 14.81 -3.57
N THR A 164 -17.89 14.36 -4.61
CA THR A 164 -18.70 15.28 -5.44
C THR A 164 -20.07 15.57 -4.86
N LYS A 165 -20.69 14.63 -4.13
CA LYS A 165 -22.06 14.78 -3.63
C LYS A 165 -22.16 15.18 -2.15
N ASN A 166 -21.24 14.70 -1.30
CA ASN A 166 -21.37 14.82 0.15
C ASN A 166 -20.44 15.87 0.78
N PHE A 167 -19.48 16.40 0.02
CA PHE A 167 -18.59 17.45 0.53
C PHE A 167 -19.14 18.85 0.21
N ASP A 168 -18.84 19.81 1.09
CA ASP A 168 -19.14 21.21 0.88
C ASP A 168 -18.54 21.72 -0.44
N LYS A 169 -19.26 22.61 -1.14
CA LYS A 169 -18.83 23.18 -2.42
C LYS A 169 -17.41 23.76 -2.42
N LYS A 170 -16.93 24.25 -1.27
CA LYS A 170 -15.56 24.77 -1.10
C LYS A 170 -14.48 23.68 -1.09
N ALA A 171 -14.84 22.45 -0.71
CA ALA A 171 -13.94 21.30 -0.64
C ALA A 171 -14.04 20.38 -1.86
N GLN A 172 -14.99 20.64 -2.76
CA GLN A 172 -15.15 19.85 -3.97
C GLN A 172 -13.98 20.08 -4.95
N PRO A 173 -13.54 19.05 -5.68
CA PRO A 173 -12.45 19.16 -6.65
C PRO A 173 -12.83 20.06 -7.83
N LYS A 174 -11.86 20.78 -8.37
CA LYS A 174 -12.00 21.58 -9.58
C LYS A 174 -12.42 20.69 -10.76
N ARG A 175 -13.11 21.27 -11.75
CA ARG A 175 -13.62 20.52 -12.92
C ARG A 175 -12.57 19.67 -13.64
N TRP A 176 -11.35 20.16 -13.80
CA TRP A 176 -10.28 19.40 -14.45
C TRP A 176 -9.89 18.12 -13.66
N LEU A 177 -9.92 18.18 -12.31
CA LEU A 177 -9.69 17.01 -11.45
C LEU A 177 -10.84 15.99 -11.55
N GLN A 178 -12.07 16.47 -11.71
CA GLN A 178 -13.23 15.59 -11.92
C GLN A 178 -13.11 14.86 -13.27
N ILE A 179 -12.69 15.56 -14.32
CA ILE A 179 -12.44 14.95 -15.64
C ILE A 179 -11.34 13.90 -15.53
N LEU A 180 -10.23 14.23 -14.87
CA LEU A 180 -9.13 13.31 -14.65
C LEU A 180 -9.57 12.06 -13.88
N ALA A 181 -10.39 12.24 -12.84
CA ALA A 181 -10.95 11.13 -12.07
C ALA A 181 -11.85 10.22 -12.90
N ILE A 182 -12.73 10.81 -13.72
CA ILE A 182 -13.61 10.04 -14.64
C ILE A 182 -12.76 9.28 -15.65
N THR A 183 -11.75 9.91 -16.23
CA THR A 183 -10.84 9.25 -17.19
C THR A 183 -10.11 8.07 -16.51
N GLY A 184 -9.65 8.25 -15.28
CA GLY A 184 -9.04 7.17 -14.50
C GLY A 184 -10.02 6.02 -14.22
N ILE A 185 -11.27 6.32 -13.88
CA ILE A 185 -12.30 5.29 -13.67
C ILE A 185 -12.59 4.52 -14.96
N VAL A 186 -12.73 5.22 -16.10
CA VAL A 186 -12.92 4.59 -17.40
C VAL A 186 -11.74 3.67 -17.75
N TYR A 187 -10.52 4.13 -17.52
CA TYR A 187 -9.31 3.31 -17.71
C TYR A 187 -9.28 2.05 -16.84
N LEU A 188 -9.80 2.11 -15.62
CA LEU A 188 -9.85 0.95 -14.71
C LEU A 188 -10.93 -0.07 -15.09
N ILE A 189 -11.94 0.35 -15.86
CA ILE A 189 -13.05 -0.52 -16.29
C ILE A 189 -12.74 -1.21 -17.63
N GLY A 190 -11.97 -0.55 -18.49
CA GLY A 190 -11.72 -0.99 -19.86
C GLY A 190 -10.40 -1.54 -20.14
#